data_5e9c9c58a0d3bca835f2abdc818dd5f0
#
_entry.id   5e9c9c58a0d3bca835f2abdc818dd5f0
#
_cell.length_a   1.000
_cell.length_b   1.000
_cell.length_c   1.000
_cell.angle_alpha   90.00
_cell.angle_beta   90.00
_cell.angle_gamma   90.00
#
_symmetry.space_group_name_H-M   'P 1'
#
loop_
_entity.id
_entity.type
_entity.pdbx_description
1 polymer ?
#
loop_
_entity_poly.entity_id
_entity_poly.type
_entity_poly.pdbx_seq_one_letter_code
_entity_poly.pdbx_strand_id
1 'polypeptide(L)'
;VSDRYDVAGDNGEWMFKYIKKNYDKNNVYFALKKNSNDIEKISKVGKVIHFKTLNYYLKYMNSEFVISSHVDSYIHKPFGTKEIYINPFIDRKFVFLQHGIIKENLSSWLSQYYKDISLFICSAKAEYDSVVNGDYLFDENTIKLTGLARYDNLVSNKTKPENIIALMPTWRSTLVGGIING
;
A
#
# COMPACT_ATOMS: atom_id res chain seq x y z
N VAL A 1 -2.48 2.19 8.71
CA VAL A 1 -2.81 1.74 7.34
C VAL A 1 -2.86 2.92 6.40
N SER A 2 -2.50 2.77 5.14
CA SER A 2 -2.63 3.81 4.12
C SER A 2 -2.73 3.22 2.71
N ASP A 3 -3.22 4.04 1.80
CA ASP A 3 -3.01 3.87 0.36
C ASP A 3 -2.01 4.94 -0.12
N ARG A 4 -2.43 5.92 -0.90
CA ARG A 4 -1.61 7.07 -1.28
C ARG A 4 -1.67 8.18 -0.23
N TYR A 5 -0.90 9.24 -0.47
CA TYR A 5 -0.81 10.39 0.44
C TYR A 5 -2.16 11.10 0.64
N ASP A 6 -2.91 11.25 -0.44
CA ASP A 6 -4.11 12.09 -0.51
C ASP A 6 -5.40 11.33 -0.87
N VAL A 7 -5.31 10.05 -1.24
CA VAL A 7 -6.44 9.25 -1.72
C VAL A 7 -6.49 7.90 -1.03
N ALA A 8 -7.69 7.45 -0.68
CA ALA A 8 -8.03 6.08 -0.34
C ALA A 8 -8.82 5.44 -1.50
N GLY A 9 -8.93 4.13 -1.54
CA GLY A 9 -9.66 3.40 -2.58
C GLY A 9 -8.93 2.17 -3.10
N ASP A 10 -7.76 1.89 -2.56
CA ASP A 10 -6.95 0.74 -2.92
C ASP A 10 -6.97 -0.34 -1.82
N ASN A 11 -6.05 -1.28 -1.88
CA ASN A 11 -5.99 -2.42 -0.96
C ASN A 11 -5.88 -2.02 0.52
N GLY A 12 -5.27 -0.87 0.83
CA GLY A 12 -5.19 -0.33 2.19
C GLY A 12 -6.55 0.03 2.76
N GLU A 13 -7.43 0.67 1.98
CA GLU A 13 -8.81 0.95 2.42
C GLU A 13 -9.58 -0.34 2.75
N TRP A 14 -9.49 -1.34 1.86
CA TRP A 14 -10.21 -2.61 2.05
C TRP A 14 -9.66 -3.40 3.22
N MET A 15 -8.34 -3.43 3.39
CA MET A 15 -7.70 -4.03 4.56
C MET A 15 -8.11 -3.31 5.86
N PHE A 16 -8.19 -1.97 5.86
CA PHE A 16 -8.63 -1.20 7.02
C PHE A 16 -10.08 -1.53 7.40
N LYS A 17 -10.98 -1.57 6.41
CA LYS A 17 -12.39 -1.99 6.61
C LYS A 17 -12.49 -3.40 7.20
N TYR A 18 -11.71 -4.33 6.64
CA TYR A 18 -11.67 -5.71 7.11
C TYR A 18 -11.20 -5.82 8.56
N ILE A 19 -10.09 -5.15 8.91
CA ILE A 19 -9.54 -5.15 10.27
C ILE A 19 -10.55 -4.55 11.25
N LYS A 20 -11.17 -3.43 10.90
CA LYS A 20 -12.16 -2.77 11.78
C LYS A 20 -13.40 -3.62 12.00
N LYS A 21 -13.85 -4.34 10.98
CA LYS A 21 -15.02 -5.20 11.07
C LYS A 21 -14.77 -6.47 11.90
N ASN A 22 -13.58 -7.08 11.77
CA ASN A 22 -13.38 -8.44 12.27
C ASN A 22 -12.55 -8.50 13.57
N TYR A 23 -11.80 -7.48 13.91
CA TYR A 23 -10.85 -7.54 15.03
C TYR A 23 -11.07 -6.46 16.10
N ASP A 24 -12.05 -5.58 15.97
CA ASP A 24 -12.35 -4.47 16.89
C ASP A 24 -11.09 -3.79 17.47
N LYS A 25 -10.11 -3.53 16.63
CA LYS A 25 -8.83 -2.95 17.05
C LYS A 25 -8.95 -1.43 17.17
N ASN A 26 -8.99 -0.95 18.41
CA ASN A 26 -9.07 0.49 18.70
C ASN A 26 -7.83 1.28 18.30
N ASN A 27 -6.69 0.61 18.13
CA ASN A 27 -5.40 1.22 17.81
C ASN A 27 -5.04 1.13 16.33
N VAL A 28 -6.01 0.96 15.44
CA VAL A 28 -5.80 0.99 13.99
C VAL A 28 -6.25 2.34 13.44
N TYR A 29 -5.37 2.97 12.68
CA TYR A 29 -5.55 4.30 12.10
C TYR A 29 -5.34 4.23 10.59
N PHE A 30 -6.13 5.00 9.83
CA PHE A 30 -5.87 5.21 8.41
C PHE A 30 -5.18 6.56 8.21
N ALA A 31 -4.05 6.58 7.52
CA ALA A 31 -3.29 7.80 7.29
C ALA A 31 -3.68 8.45 5.96
N LEU A 32 -4.01 9.73 6.00
CA LEU A 32 -4.35 10.57 4.85
C LEU A 32 -3.78 11.98 5.02
N LYS A 33 -3.61 12.71 3.93
CA LYS A 33 -3.33 14.15 3.93
C LYS A 33 -4.48 14.92 4.59
N LYS A 34 -4.17 16.03 5.30
CA LYS A 34 -5.13 16.83 6.07
C LYS A 34 -6.34 17.34 5.25
N ASN A 35 -6.16 17.56 3.96
CA ASN A 35 -7.21 18.04 3.02
C ASN A 35 -7.60 17.00 1.96
N SER A 36 -7.50 15.72 2.28
CA SER A 36 -8.00 14.66 1.41
C SER A 36 -9.54 14.68 1.38
N ASN A 37 -10.11 14.49 0.18
CA ASN A 37 -11.55 14.34 0.00
C ASN A 37 -12.10 13.03 0.58
N ASP A 38 -11.22 12.06 0.86
CA ASP A 38 -11.60 10.74 1.39
C ASP A 38 -11.68 10.69 2.92
N ILE A 39 -11.36 11.79 3.63
CA ILE A 39 -11.40 11.83 5.10
C ILE A 39 -12.78 11.45 5.62
N GLU A 40 -13.84 12.03 5.09
CA GLU A 40 -15.21 11.75 5.53
C GLU A 40 -15.58 10.28 5.32
N LYS A 41 -15.24 9.72 4.15
CA LYS A 41 -15.46 8.32 3.81
C LYS A 41 -14.78 7.38 4.80
N ILE A 42 -13.49 7.60 5.07
CA ILE A 42 -12.69 6.76 5.95
C ILE A 42 -13.07 6.94 7.43
N SER A 43 -13.44 8.15 7.85
CA SER A 43 -13.87 8.43 9.22
C SER A 43 -15.13 7.67 9.63
N LYS A 44 -15.99 7.30 8.67
CA LYS A 44 -17.16 6.43 8.91
C LYS A 44 -16.76 4.99 9.24
N VAL A 45 -15.56 4.56 8.87
CA VAL A 45 -15.02 3.22 9.13
C VAL A 45 -14.21 3.19 10.42
N GLY A 46 -13.41 4.23 10.67
CA GLY A 46 -12.53 4.28 11.83
C GLY A 46 -11.69 5.55 11.92
N LYS A 47 -10.70 5.52 12.80
CA LYS A 47 -9.88 6.69 13.11
C LYS A 47 -8.97 7.07 11.94
N VAL A 48 -8.98 8.35 11.55
CA VAL A 48 -8.07 8.95 10.57
C VAL A 48 -6.94 9.68 11.28
N ILE A 49 -5.74 9.59 10.73
CA ILE A 49 -4.56 10.33 11.16
C ILE A 49 -3.97 11.07 9.94
N HIS A 50 -3.40 12.24 10.16
CA HIS A 50 -2.89 13.04 9.07
C HIS A 50 -1.38 12.92 8.94
N PHE A 51 -0.90 12.55 7.74
CA PHE A 51 0.52 12.53 7.41
C PHE A 51 1.23 13.83 7.79
N LYS A 52 2.49 13.72 8.17
CA LYS A 52 3.38 14.85 8.53
C LYS A 52 2.93 15.66 9.74
N THR A 53 2.02 15.16 10.58
CA THR A 53 1.71 15.76 11.87
C THR A 53 2.49 15.08 12.99
N LEU A 54 2.67 15.77 14.13
CA LEU A 54 3.30 15.17 15.30
C LEU A 54 2.60 13.88 15.73
N ASN A 55 1.26 13.89 15.74
CA ASN A 55 0.46 12.70 16.07
C ASN A 55 0.73 11.53 15.11
N TYR A 56 0.90 11.80 13.80
CA TYR A 56 1.29 10.78 12.83
C TYR A 56 2.65 10.14 13.21
N TYR A 57 3.66 10.96 13.46
CA TYR A 57 4.99 10.45 13.81
C TYR A 57 4.99 9.67 15.12
N LEU A 58 4.27 10.14 16.15
CA LEU A 58 4.14 9.42 17.41
C LEU A 58 3.44 8.05 17.22
N LYS A 59 2.37 7.99 16.42
CA LYS A 59 1.69 6.73 16.12
C LYS A 59 2.54 5.81 15.26
N TYR A 60 3.24 6.36 14.27
CA TYR A 60 4.15 5.61 13.42
C TYR A 60 5.30 4.97 14.23
N MET A 61 5.92 5.71 15.15
CA MET A 61 6.99 5.20 16.01
C MET A 61 6.53 4.10 16.97
N ASN A 62 5.28 4.16 17.42
CA ASN A 62 4.70 3.19 18.35
C ASN A 62 3.84 2.12 17.63
N SER A 63 3.93 2.01 16.30
CA SER A 63 3.19 1.00 15.57
C SER A 63 3.99 -0.29 15.44
N GLU A 64 3.34 -1.41 15.67
CA GLU A 64 3.86 -2.75 15.37
C GLU A 64 3.84 -3.01 13.86
N PHE A 65 2.79 -2.54 13.19
CA PHE A 65 2.60 -2.73 11.74
C PHE A 65 2.35 -1.40 11.03
N VAL A 66 3.01 -1.22 9.91
CA VAL A 66 2.65 -0.24 8.89
C VAL A 66 2.18 -1.00 7.66
N ILE A 67 0.93 -0.80 7.25
CA ILE A 67 0.28 -1.56 6.18
C ILE A 67 -0.08 -0.58 5.06
N SER A 68 0.40 -0.81 3.85
CA SER A 68 0.10 0.10 2.74
C SER A 68 0.05 -0.59 1.38
N SER A 69 -0.77 -0.04 0.49
CA SER A 69 -0.80 -0.40 -0.94
C SER A 69 0.41 0.14 -1.69
N HIS A 70 1.12 1.12 -1.12
CA HIS A 70 2.28 1.78 -1.71
C HIS A 70 3.50 1.71 -0.80
N VAL A 71 4.69 1.74 -1.41
CA VAL A 71 5.99 1.64 -0.73
C VAL A 71 6.83 2.91 -0.93
N ASP A 72 6.15 4.04 -1.14
CA ASP A 72 6.79 5.34 -1.24
C ASP A 72 7.50 5.72 0.06
N SER A 73 8.58 6.51 -0.05
CA SER A 73 9.41 6.88 1.10
C SER A 73 8.63 7.58 2.22
N TYR A 74 7.65 8.41 1.89
CA TYR A 74 6.83 9.11 2.89
C TYR A 74 5.93 8.17 3.72
N ILE A 75 5.75 6.91 3.28
CA ILE A 75 4.99 5.88 3.99
C ILE A 75 5.94 5.00 4.81
N HIS A 76 6.94 4.39 4.14
CA HIS A 76 7.76 3.36 4.79
C HIS A 76 9.00 3.93 5.50
N LYS A 77 9.45 5.14 5.13
CA LYS A 77 10.58 5.87 5.75
C LYS A 77 10.24 7.35 5.95
N PRO A 78 9.20 7.69 6.74
CA PRO A 78 8.70 9.07 6.84
C PRO A 78 9.69 10.06 7.47
N PHE A 79 10.73 9.58 8.14
CA PHE A 79 11.82 10.41 8.66
C PHE A 79 12.97 10.62 7.67
N GLY A 80 12.86 10.03 6.46
CA GLY A 80 13.87 10.12 5.41
C GLY A 80 15.22 9.56 5.86
N THR A 81 16.30 10.33 5.65
CA THR A 81 17.65 9.91 6.04
C THR A 81 17.84 9.73 7.56
N LYS A 82 16.98 10.33 8.38
CA LYS A 82 17.02 10.20 9.84
C LYS A 82 16.52 8.83 10.34
N GLU A 83 15.91 8.03 9.48
CA GLU A 83 15.48 6.65 9.82
C GLU A 83 16.63 5.82 10.40
N ILE A 84 17.86 6.01 9.94
CA ILE A 84 19.04 5.29 10.42
C ILE A 84 19.26 5.47 11.94
N TYR A 85 18.85 6.60 12.49
CA TYR A 85 18.97 6.87 13.93
C TYR A 85 17.78 6.38 14.75
N ILE A 86 16.65 6.10 14.08
CA ILE A 86 15.38 5.77 14.72
C ILE A 86 15.12 4.26 14.65
N ASN A 87 15.46 3.62 13.55
CA ASN A 87 15.21 2.19 13.31
C ASN A 87 15.77 1.24 14.40
N PRO A 88 16.96 1.50 15.02
CA PRO A 88 17.43 0.63 16.09
C PRO A 88 16.52 0.56 17.32
N PHE A 89 15.60 1.52 17.47
CA PHE A 89 14.66 1.61 18.59
C PHE A 89 13.24 1.19 18.24
N ILE A 90 12.98 0.78 16.98
CA ILE A 90 11.64 0.50 16.48
C ILE A 90 11.63 -0.87 15.79
N ASP A 91 10.99 -1.84 16.44
CA ASP A 91 10.66 -3.15 15.83
C ASP A 91 9.32 -3.04 15.11
N ARG A 92 9.35 -2.53 13.88
CA ARG A 92 8.16 -2.28 13.06
C ARG A 92 8.17 -3.14 11.81
N LYS A 93 7.06 -3.80 11.54
CA LYS A 93 6.86 -4.62 10.35
C LYS A 93 6.12 -3.84 9.26
N PHE A 94 6.71 -3.75 8.08
CA PHE A 94 6.07 -3.12 6.93
C PHE A 94 5.40 -4.19 6.06
N VAL A 95 4.07 -4.04 5.89
CA VAL A 95 3.25 -4.91 5.06
C VAL A 95 2.91 -4.17 3.77
N PHE A 96 3.43 -4.67 2.66
CA PHE A 96 3.17 -4.14 1.33
C PHE A 96 2.05 -4.92 0.65
N LEU A 97 0.87 -4.30 0.56
CA LEU A 97 -0.34 -4.91 -0.01
C LEU A 97 -0.36 -4.90 -1.54
N GLN A 98 0.61 -4.22 -2.17
CA GLN A 98 0.62 -3.97 -3.61
C GLN A 98 -0.58 -3.10 -4.06
N HIS A 99 -0.49 -2.51 -5.24
CA HIS A 99 -1.57 -1.71 -5.85
C HIS A 99 -1.92 -2.17 -7.27
N GLY A 100 -1.18 -3.13 -7.80
CA GLY A 100 -1.40 -3.72 -9.13
C GLY A 100 -0.48 -4.93 -9.33
N ILE A 101 -0.67 -5.65 -10.40
CA ILE A 101 0.16 -6.80 -10.74
C ILE A 101 1.46 -6.30 -11.38
N ILE A 102 2.60 -6.70 -10.84
CA ILE A 102 3.91 -6.39 -11.40
C ILE A 102 4.14 -7.30 -12.62
N LYS A 103 4.35 -6.67 -13.77
CA LYS A 103 4.74 -7.33 -15.00
C LYS A 103 6.20 -7.04 -15.35
N GLU A 104 6.64 -5.81 -15.15
CA GLU A 104 8.00 -5.36 -15.43
C GLU A 104 8.95 -5.69 -14.27
N ASN A 105 10.23 -5.86 -14.53
CA ASN A 105 11.22 -6.02 -13.47
C ASN A 105 11.43 -4.68 -12.73
N LEU A 106 11.04 -4.63 -11.47
CA LEU A 106 11.17 -3.47 -10.59
C LEU A 106 12.26 -3.63 -9.53
N SER A 107 13.08 -4.69 -9.60
CA SER A 107 14.09 -5.02 -8.58
C SER A 107 15.12 -3.91 -8.36
N SER A 108 15.35 -3.06 -9.36
CA SER A 108 16.28 -1.93 -9.26
C SER A 108 15.93 -0.91 -8.17
N TRP A 109 14.67 -0.86 -7.72
CA TRP A 109 14.23 0.03 -6.64
C TRP A 109 13.29 -0.65 -5.63
N LEU A 110 12.68 -1.79 -5.98
CA LEU A 110 11.75 -2.56 -5.15
C LEU A 110 12.39 -3.90 -4.75
N SER A 111 13.60 -3.90 -4.27
CA SER A 111 14.24 -5.09 -3.69
C SER A 111 14.40 -4.95 -2.19
N GLN A 112 14.69 -6.04 -1.50
CA GLN A 112 14.98 -6.05 -0.07
C GLN A 112 16.14 -5.10 0.29
N TYR A 113 17.06 -4.90 -0.62
CA TYR A 113 18.17 -3.95 -0.44
C TYR A 113 17.69 -2.51 -0.23
N TYR A 114 16.63 -2.09 -0.95
CA TYR A 114 16.10 -0.73 -0.88
C TYR A 114 14.88 -0.59 0.05
N LYS A 115 14.14 -1.69 0.23
CA LYS A 115 12.85 -1.69 0.93
C LYS A 115 12.84 -2.79 1.99
N ASP A 116 12.72 -2.35 3.24
CA ASP A 116 12.54 -3.24 4.38
C ASP A 116 11.06 -3.66 4.47
N ILE A 117 10.70 -4.68 3.68
CA ILE A 117 9.33 -5.22 3.61
C ILE A 117 9.30 -6.54 4.36
N SER A 118 8.46 -6.61 5.40
CA SER A 118 8.26 -7.83 6.21
C SER A 118 7.22 -8.78 5.59
N LEU A 119 6.29 -8.25 4.80
CA LEU A 119 5.31 -9.04 4.07
C LEU A 119 4.98 -8.35 2.74
N PHE A 120 5.15 -9.07 1.64
CA PHE A 120 4.88 -8.62 0.28
C PHE A 120 3.76 -9.47 -0.33
N ILE A 121 2.64 -8.85 -0.67
CA ILE A 121 1.48 -9.52 -1.26
C ILE A 121 1.60 -9.54 -2.78
N CYS A 122 1.44 -10.73 -3.37
CA CYS A 122 1.28 -10.93 -4.80
C CYS A 122 -0.14 -11.42 -5.10
N SER A 123 -0.66 -11.09 -6.26
CA SER A 123 -2.03 -11.45 -6.67
C SER A 123 -2.10 -12.50 -7.77
N ALA A 124 -1.01 -12.72 -8.51
CA ALA A 124 -0.94 -13.67 -9.60
C ALA A 124 0.27 -14.59 -9.44
N LYS A 125 0.14 -15.84 -9.87
CA LYS A 125 1.22 -16.83 -9.77
C LYS A 125 2.47 -16.39 -10.53
N ALA A 126 2.31 -15.85 -11.74
CA ALA A 126 3.44 -15.36 -12.54
C ALA A 126 4.16 -14.18 -11.88
N GLU A 127 3.44 -13.29 -11.20
CA GLU A 127 4.00 -12.20 -10.39
C GLU A 127 4.81 -12.77 -9.21
N TYR A 128 4.22 -13.70 -8.46
CA TYR A 128 4.88 -14.38 -7.34
C TYR A 128 6.19 -15.02 -7.80
N ASP A 129 6.14 -15.83 -8.87
CA ASP A 129 7.31 -16.51 -9.40
C ASP A 129 8.40 -15.53 -9.86
N SER A 130 8.00 -14.41 -10.48
CA SER A 130 8.92 -13.36 -10.90
C SER A 130 9.60 -12.66 -9.73
N VAL A 131 8.89 -12.45 -8.62
CA VAL A 131 9.45 -11.79 -7.44
C VAL A 131 10.34 -12.75 -6.65
N VAL A 132 9.93 -14.02 -6.47
CA VAL A 132 10.70 -15.04 -5.74
C VAL A 132 11.99 -15.40 -6.46
N ASN A 133 11.92 -15.62 -7.79
CA ASN A 133 13.06 -16.10 -8.58
C ASN A 133 13.89 -14.97 -9.23
N GLY A 134 13.43 -13.71 -9.10
CA GLY A 134 14.10 -12.55 -9.69
C GLY A 134 15.04 -11.87 -8.70
N ASP A 135 15.61 -10.74 -9.14
CA ASP A 135 16.62 -9.97 -8.38
C ASP A 135 16.04 -9.13 -7.24
N TYR A 136 14.83 -9.46 -6.75
CA TYR A 136 14.19 -8.75 -5.66
C TYR A 136 14.79 -9.06 -4.28
N LEU A 137 15.43 -10.23 -4.14
CA LEU A 137 16.19 -10.66 -2.94
C LEU A 137 15.37 -10.75 -1.65
N PHE A 138 14.05 -10.83 -1.75
CA PHE A 138 13.21 -11.10 -0.57
C PHE A 138 13.26 -12.59 -0.22
N ASP A 139 13.22 -12.88 1.09
CA ASP A 139 12.99 -14.23 1.56
C ASP A 139 11.61 -14.75 1.09
N GLU A 140 11.53 -16.01 0.68
CA GLU A 140 10.29 -16.61 0.19
C GLU A 140 9.15 -16.53 1.23
N ASN A 141 9.48 -16.57 2.53
CA ASN A 141 8.50 -16.40 3.58
C ASN A 141 7.91 -14.97 3.63
N THR A 142 8.63 -13.99 3.13
CA THR A 142 8.16 -12.60 3.03
C THR A 142 7.11 -12.44 1.94
N ILE A 143 7.13 -13.26 0.88
CA ILE A 143 6.26 -13.12 -0.28
C ILE A 143 5.06 -14.06 -0.14
N LYS A 144 3.85 -13.56 -0.30
CA LYS A 144 2.61 -14.36 -0.21
C LYS A 144 1.68 -14.10 -1.39
N LEU A 145 1.23 -15.19 -1.98
CA LEU A 145 0.24 -15.18 -3.05
C LEU A 145 -1.16 -15.28 -2.43
N THR A 146 -1.83 -14.15 -2.24
CA THR A 146 -3.14 -14.08 -1.57
C THR A 146 -4.22 -13.41 -2.42
N GLY A 147 -3.86 -12.72 -3.48
CA GLY A 147 -4.75 -11.80 -4.18
C GLY A 147 -4.74 -10.39 -3.55
N LEU A 148 -5.46 -9.46 -4.16
CA LEU A 148 -5.56 -8.07 -3.72
C LEU A 148 -6.83 -7.84 -2.91
N ALA A 149 -6.72 -7.21 -1.74
CA ALA A 149 -7.83 -7.01 -0.80
C ALA A 149 -9.05 -6.29 -1.43
N ARG A 150 -8.81 -5.38 -2.39
CA ARG A 150 -9.90 -4.67 -3.10
C ARG A 150 -10.78 -5.57 -3.97
N TYR A 151 -10.30 -6.75 -4.35
CA TYR A 151 -11.08 -7.68 -5.18
C TYR A 151 -12.26 -8.30 -4.43
N ASP A 152 -12.21 -8.38 -3.11
CA ASP A 152 -13.34 -8.83 -2.29
C ASP A 152 -14.60 -7.98 -2.54
N ASN A 153 -14.41 -6.67 -2.77
CA ASN A 153 -15.51 -5.78 -3.11
C ASN A 153 -16.12 -6.09 -4.47
N LEU A 154 -15.30 -6.43 -5.45
CA LEU A 154 -15.77 -6.77 -6.81
C LEU A 154 -16.60 -8.07 -6.79
N VAL A 155 -16.21 -9.03 -5.97
CA VAL A 155 -16.92 -10.31 -5.81
C VAL A 155 -18.23 -10.13 -5.02
N SER A 156 -18.20 -9.26 -4.00
CA SER A 156 -19.35 -9.05 -3.11
C SER A 156 -20.45 -8.20 -3.75
N ASN A 157 -20.08 -7.23 -4.57
CA ASN A 157 -21.01 -6.33 -5.26
C ASN A 157 -21.44 -6.93 -6.61
N LYS A 158 -22.42 -7.81 -6.57
CA LYS A 158 -23.06 -8.33 -7.78
C LYS A 158 -23.99 -7.26 -8.38
N THR A 159 -23.41 -6.27 -9.05
CA THR A 159 -24.18 -5.36 -9.91
C THR A 159 -24.63 -6.10 -11.17
N LYS A 160 -25.81 -5.76 -11.68
CA LYS A 160 -26.23 -6.29 -12.99
C LYS A 160 -25.21 -5.84 -14.04
N PRO A 161 -24.78 -6.74 -14.95
CA PRO A 161 -23.91 -6.35 -16.05
C PRO A 161 -24.58 -5.24 -16.86
N GLU A 162 -23.84 -4.19 -17.13
CA GLU A 162 -24.23 -3.15 -18.07
C GLU A 162 -23.60 -3.43 -19.43
N ASN A 163 -24.27 -3.07 -20.51
CA ASN A 163 -23.72 -3.23 -21.88
C ASN A 163 -22.71 -2.13 -22.18
N ILE A 164 -21.62 -2.10 -21.41
CA ILE A 164 -20.55 -1.12 -21.52
C ILE A 164 -19.27 -1.82 -21.94
N ILE A 165 -18.59 -1.30 -22.94
CA ILE A 165 -17.24 -1.69 -23.34
C ILE A 165 -16.27 -0.63 -22.81
N ALA A 166 -15.45 -1.01 -21.82
CA ALA A 166 -14.40 -0.14 -21.30
C ALA A 166 -13.08 -0.39 -22.04
N LEU A 167 -12.59 0.59 -22.78
CA LEU A 167 -11.27 0.55 -23.41
C LEU A 167 -10.25 1.21 -22.47
N MET A 168 -9.40 0.40 -21.86
CA MET A 168 -8.37 0.84 -20.92
C MET A 168 -6.97 0.41 -21.40
N PRO A 169 -6.40 1.06 -22.43
CA PRO A 169 -5.08 0.71 -22.93
C PRO A 169 -4.02 0.99 -21.87
N THR A 170 -2.97 0.19 -21.85
CA THR A 170 -1.82 0.38 -20.96
C THR A 170 -1.18 1.75 -21.23
N TRP A 171 -0.85 2.46 -20.16
CA TRP A 171 -0.11 3.70 -20.22
C TRP A 171 1.24 3.47 -20.94
N ARG A 172 1.61 4.40 -21.82
CA ARG A 172 2.87 4.38 -22.55
C ARG A 172 3.54 5.75 -22.48
N SER A 173 4.77 5.78 -22.02
CA SER A 173 5.56 7.03 -21.89
C SER A 173 5.66 7.81 -23.21
N THR A 174 5.70 7.12 -24.35
CA THR A 174 5.78 7.71 -25.68
C THR A 174 4.49 8.43 -26.10
N LEU A 175 3.34 8.11 -25.50
CA LEU A 175 2.05 8.72 -25.83
C LEU A 175 1.65 9.86 -24.88
N VAL A 176 2.32 9.95 -23.75
CA VAL A 176 2.10 11.00 -22.73
C VAL A 176 3.16 12.08 -22.87
N GLY A 177 3.33 12.59 -24.09
CA GLY A 177 4.27 13.66 -24.36
C GLY A 177 3.98 14.89 -23.51
N GLY A 178 4.93 15.32 -22.69
CA GLY A 178 4.90 16.62 -22.03
C GLY A 178 4.75 16.66 -20.51
N ILE A 179 4.69 15.52 -19.80
CA ILE A 179 4.71 15.52 -18.31
C ILE A 179 6.09 15.09 -17.77
N ILE A 180 7.15 15.23 -18.53
CA ILE A 180 8.49 14.81 -18.11
C ILE A 180 9.29 15.96 -17.47
N ASN A 181 8.71 17.10 -17.25
CA ASN A 181 9.37 18.19 -16.52
C ASN A 181 8.37 18.88 -15.60
N GLY A 182 8.10 18.26 -14.45
CA GLY A 182 7.48 18.86 -13.31
C GLY A 182 8.33 18.60 -12.09
#